data_63fd1b6d0fd800c32cbbb9c42d3d224b
#
_entry.id   63fd1b6d0fd800c32cbbb9c42d3d224b
#
_cell.length_a   1.000
_cell.length_b   1.000
_cell.length_c   1.000
_cell.angle_alpha   90.00
_cell.angle_beta   90.00
_cell.angle_gamma   90.00
#
_symmetry.space_group_name_H-M   'P 1'
#
loop_
_entity.id
_entity.type
_entity.pdbx_description
1 polymer ?
#
loop_
_entity_poly.entity_id
_entity_poly.type
_entity_poly.pdbx_seq_one_letter_code
_entity_poly.pdbx_strand_id
1 'polypeptide(L)'
;ETRKLQAVGGGTFTVSLPKEWASNNGFRVGMELHLYTHRDGSILIRSSEMDVDRLDEARVDVDGGGTEAVRRAVRTAHKSGFESITLRPTGSFSEAERKAARSTVRNLVGANILSESEAEITIRHLLDTAAVSIRQSVVQLQYSVVPLLGDATDVFVDGRDTHERVRDRADEARRSAEMVTRHFSRSLVSYAELDALDTSRPELFTYYTIASCLETVA
;
A
#
# COMPACT_ATOMS: atom_id res chain seq x y z
N GLU A 1 -9.81 -28.49 -15.33
CA GLU A 1 -9.24 -28.95 -16.60
C GLU A 1 -7.76 -29.31 -16.40
N THR A 2 -7.32 -30.48 -16.88
CA THR A 2 -5.93 -30.93 -16.76
C THR A 2 -5.23 -30.88 -18.11
N ARG A 3 -3.96 -30.50 -18.13
CA ARG A 3 -3.08 -30.50 -19.32
C ARG A 3 -1.79 -31.20 -19.00
N LYS A 4 -1.18 -31.81 -20.04
CA LYS A 4 0.15 -32.47 -19.91
C LYS A 4 1.22 -31.41 -20.13
N LEU A 5 2.24 -31.42 -19.27
CA LEU A 5 3.48 -30.71 -19.50
C LEU A 5 4.28 -31.38 -20.62
N GLN A 6 4.76 -30.60 -21.56
CA GLN A 6 5.55 -31.09 -22.71
C GLN A 6 6.94 -30.44 -22.70
N ALA A 7 7.97 -31.20 -23.01
CA ALA A 7 9.30 -30.64 -23.18
C ALA A 7 9.48 -30.22 -24.67
N VAL A 8 9.96 -28.99 -24.88
CA VAL A 8 10.25 -28.43 -26.19
C VAL A 8 11.68 -27.89 -26.19
N GLY A 9 12.54 -28.50 -27.04
CA GLY A 9 13.97 -28.16 -27.01
C GLY A 9 14.65 -28.58 -25.70
N GLY A 10 15.94 -28.27 -25.56
CA GLY A 10 16.75 -28.73 -24.41
C GLY A 10 16.55 -28.07 -23.07
N GLY A 11 15.60 -27.14 -22.89
CA GLY A 11 15.48 -26.40 -21.64
C GLY A 11 14.14 -25.74 -21.37
N THR A 12 13.10 -25.99 -22.18
CA THR A 12 11.80 -25.34 -22.03
C THR A 12 10.68 -26.36 -21.88
N PHE A 13 9.76 -26.08 -20.92
CA PHE A 13 8.52 -26.83 -20.82
C PHE A 13 7.37 -25.99 -21.35
N THR A 14 6.40 -26.63 -22.01
CA THR A 14 5.16 -25.96 -22.47
C THR A 14 3.94 -26.67 -21.92
N VAL A 15 2.92 -25.85 -21.66
CA VAL A 15 1.55 -26.29 -21.36
C VAL A 15 0.58 -25.53 -22.26
N SER A 16 -0.38 -26.25 -22.87
CA SER A 16 -1.38 -25.63 -23.73
C SER A 16 -2.47 -24.94 -22.88
N LEU A 17 -2.76 -23.67 -23.18
CA LEU A 17 -3.90 -22.96 -22.61
C LEU A 17 -5.20 -23.37 -23.33
N PRO A 18 -6.35 -23.47 -22.64
CA PRO A 18 -7.63 -23.68 -23.27
C PRO A 18 -7.95 -22.53 -24.24
N LYS A 19 -8.20 -22.84 -25.51
CA LYS A 19 -8.39 -21.85 -26.58
C LYS A 19 -9.54 -20.90 -26.29
N GLU A 20 -10.68 -21.44 -25.85
CA GLU A 20 -11.86 -20.65 -25.52
C GLU A 20 -11.61 -19.68 -24.37
N TRP A 21 -10.97 -20.17 -23.28
CA TRP A 21 -10.56 -19.33 -22.17
C TRP A 21 -9.60 -18.22 -22.61
N ALA A 22 -8.58 -18.55 -23.38
CA ALA A 22 -7.60 -17.58 -23.88
C ALA A 22 -8.27 -16.50 -24.73
N SER A 23 -9.16 -16.90 -25.67
CA SER A 23 -9.88 -15.95 -26.52
C SER A 23 -10.81 -15.03 -25.71
N ASN A 24 -11.55 -15.60 -24.76
CA ASN A 24 -12.49 -14.83 -23.91
C ASN A 24 -11.76 -13.82 -22.99
N ASN A 25 -10.50 -14.08 -22.68
CA ASN A 25 -9.64 -13.18 -21.88
C ASN A 25 -8.71 -12.32 -22.74
N GLY A 26 -8.96 -12.21 -24.04
CA GLY A 26 -8.23 -11.29 -24.92
C GLY A 26 -6.81 -11.75 -25.31
N PHE A 27 -6.43 -13.02 -25.01
CA PHE A 27 -5.12 -13.54 -25.40
C PHE A 27 -5.08 -13.80 -26.91
N ARG A 28 -4.02 -13.33 -27.54
CA ARG A 28 -3.78 -13.49 -29.00
C ARG A 28 -2.42 -14.08 -29.24
N VAL A 29 -2.28 -14.80 -30.35
CA VAL A 29 -1.00 -15.34 -30.78
C VAL A 29 0.00 -14.21 -31.04
N GLY A 30 1.20 -14.32 -30.46
CA GLY A 30 2.26 -13.34 -30.60
C GLY A 30 2.25 -12.20 -29.58
N MET A 31 1.27 -12.15 -28.66
CA MET A 31 1.33 -11.17 -27.58
C MET A 31 2.33 -11.56 -26.49
N GLU A 32 2.90 -10.56 -25.84
CA GLU A 32 3.76 -10.77 -24.68
C GLU A 32 2.91 -11.05 -23.44
N LEU A 33 3.35 -12.01 -22.64
CA LEU A 33 2.68 -12.43 -21.41
C LEU A 33 3.66 -12.31 -20.24
N HIS A 34 3.17 -11.74 -19.15
CA HIS A 34 3.85 -11.75 -17.87
C HIS A 34 3.58 -13.09 -17.17
N LEU A 35 4.63 -13.74 -16.69
CA LEU A 35 4.55 -14.95 -15.90
C LEU A 35 5.05 -14.65 -14.49
N TYR A 36 4.15 -14.69 -13.53
CA TYR A 36 4.46 -14.52 -12.11
C TYR A 36 4.55 -15.89 -11.46
N THR A 37 5.74 -16.26 -10.99
CA THR A 37 5.98 -17.54 -10.29
C THR A 37 5.82 -17.31 -8.79
N HIS A 38 4.97 -18.10 -8.16
CA HIS A 38 4.72 -17.99 -6.72
C HIS A 38 5.45 -19.07 -5.93
N ARG A 39 5.77 -18.80 -4.67
CA ARG A 39 6.45 -19.73 -3.76
C ARG A 39 5.63 -20.99 -3.44
N ASP A 40 4.33 -20.97 -3.66
CA ASP A 40 3.45 -22.15 -3.54
C ASP A 40 3.51 -23.10 -4.76
N GLY A 41 4.34 -22.77 -5.76
CA GLY A 41 4.50 -23.54 -6.99
C GLY A 41 3.47 -23.20 -8.07
N SER A 42 2.61 -22.23 -7.86
CA SER A 42 1.68 -21.76 -8.90
C SER A 42 2.35 -20.75 -9.84
N ILE A 43 1.83 -20.69 -11.08
CA ILE A 43 2.21 -19.67 -12.07
C ILE A 43 0.95 -18.93 -12.48
N LEU A 44 0.99 -17.61 -12.37
CA LEU A 44 -0.02 -16.73 -12.91
C LEU A 44 0.45 -16.18 -14.25
N ILE A 45 -0.44 -16.23 -15.25
CA ILE A 45 -0.18 -15.71 -16.59
C ILE A 45 -1.11 -14.54 -16.86
N ARG A 46 -0.55 -13.38 -17.23
CA ARG A 46 -1.33 -12.16 -17.58
C ARG A 46 -0.80 -11.55 -18.87
N SER A 47 -1.66 -10.86 -19.61
CA SER A 47 -1.22 -10.00 -20.70
C SER A 47 -0.79 -8.63 -20.13
N SER A 48 0.13 -7.97 -20.82
CA SER A 48 0.56 -6.61 -20.47
C SER A 48 -0.61 -5.61 -20.42
N GLU A 49 -1.63 -5.81 -21.25
CA GLU A 49 -2.83 -4.98 -21.29
C GLU A 49 -3.74 -5.15 -20.04
N MET A 50 -3.67 -6.31 -19.38
CA MET A 50 -4.46 -6.61 -18.16
C MET A 50 -3.69 -6.27 -16.87
N ASP A 51 -2.42 -5.95 -16.98
CA ASP A 51 -1.54 -5.62 -15.86
C ASP A 51 -1.48 -4.10 -15.61
N VAL A 52 -2.46 -3.36 -16.13
CA VAL A 52 -2.63 -1.93 -15.87
C VAL A 52 -2.87 -1.75 -14.37
N ASP A 53 -2.02 -0.97 -13.75
CA ASP A 53 -2.17 -0.62 -12.33
C ASP A 53 -3.46 0.21 -12.15
N ARG A 54 -4.46 -0.39 -11.52
CA ARG A 54 -5.75 0.28 -11.25
C ARG A 54 -5.64 1.32 -10.13
N LEU A 55 -4.46 1.48 -9.56
CA LEU A 55 -4.18 2.38 -8.45
C LEU A 55 -3.29 3.58 -8.85
N ASP A 56 -3.24 3.91 -10.15
CA ASP A 56 -2.43 5.02 -10.64
C ASP A 56 -2.90 6.36 -10.08
N GLU A 57 -4.22 6.63 -10.11
CA GLU A 57 -4.78 7.92 -9.71
C GLU A 57 -6.09 7.77 -8.92
N ALA A 58 -6.19 8.50 -7.81
CA ALA A 58 -7.43 8.75 -7.10
C ALA A 58 -7.79 10.22 -7.13
N ARG A 59 -9.06 10.53 -7.42
CA ARG A 59 -9.65 11.85 -7.21
C ARG A 59 -10.62 11.77 -6.05
N VAL A 60 -10.39 12.61 -5.05
CA VAL A 60 -11.16 12.59 -3.80
C VAL A 60 -11.76 13.98 -3.58
N ASP A 61 -13.08 14.03 -3.64
CA ASP A 61 -13.81 15.23 -3.28
C ASP A 61 -13.90 15.34 -1.75
N VAL A 62 -13.43 16.46 -1.22
CA VAL A 62 -13.42 16.72 0.23
C VAL A 62 -14.54 17.69 0.54
N ASP A 63 -15.71 17.13 0.91
CA ASP A 63 -16.90 17.90 1.22
C ASP A 63 -16.99 18.20 2.73
N GLY A 64 -16.85 19.41 3.08
CA GLY A 64 -17.21 19.89 4.44
C GLY A 64 -16.59 19.20 5.62
N GLY A 65 -16.10 19.23 6.53
CA GLY A 65 -15.47 18.52 7.66
C GLY A 65 -14.08 19.05 7.99
N GLY A 66 -13.69 20.11 7.29
CA GLY A 66 -12.50 20.88 7.61
C GLY A 66 -11.20 20.07 7.57
N THR A 67 -10.27 20.40 8.44
CA THR A 67 -8.94 19.80 8.48
C THR A 67 -8.95 18.29 8.69
N GLU A 68 -9.96 17.77 9.41
CA GLU A 68 -10.05 16.33 9.69
C GLU A 68 -10.51 15.53 8.48
N ALA A 69 -11.42 16.09 7.68
CA ALA A 69 -11.82 15.47 6.41
C ALA A 69 -10.61 15.36 5.45
N VAL A 70 -9.80 16.41 5.36
CA VAL A 70 -8.56 16.41 4.56
C VAL A 70 -7.59 15.34 5.06
N ARG A 71 -7.33 15.26 6.36
CA ARG A 71 -6.43 14.23 6.93
C ARG A 71 -6.91 12.82 6.61
N ARG A 72 -8.22 12.58 6.79
CA ARG A 72 -8.84 11.28 6.50
C ARG A 72 -8.75 10.93 5.03
N ALA A 73 -9.08 11.85 4.14
CA ALA A 73 -9.00 11.66 2.69
C ALA A 73 -7.59 11.25 2.24
N VAL A 74 -6.57 11.98 2.69
CA VAL A 74 -5.16 11.70 2.40
C VAL A 74 -4.76 10.30 2.87
N ARG A 75 -5.02 9.99 4.15
CA ARG A 75 -4.63 8.70 4.74
C ARG A 75 -5.37 7.52 4.10
N THR A 76 -6.68 7.66 3.86
CA THR A 76 -7.47 6.59 3.24
C THR A 76 -6.98 6.30 1.83
N ALA A 77 -6.78 7.31 1.00
CA ALA A 77 -6.28 7.13 -0.35
C ALA A 77 -4.86 6.54 -0.37
N HIS A 78 -3.99 6.97 0.55
CA HIS A 78 -2.65 6.39 0.72
C HIS A 78 -2.71 4.90 1.12
N LYS A 79 -3.48 4.54 2.15
CA LYS A 79 -3.68 3.15 2.61
C LYS A 79 -4.30 2.26 1.52
N SER A 80 -5.17 2.83 0.67
CA SER A 80 -5.76 2.12 -0.48
C SER A 80 -4.76 1.81 -1.60
N GLY A 81 -3.57 2.42 -1.57
CA GLY A 81 -2.49 2.07 -2.47
C GLY A 81 -2.31 2.99 -3.67
N PHE A 82 -3.07 4.08 -3.82
CA PHE A 82 -2.97 4.98 -4.97
C PHE A 82 -1.60 5.65 -5.08
N GLU A 83 -1.07 5.75 -6.31
CA GLU A 83 0.20 6.42 -6.58
C GLU A 83 0.06 7.93 -6.60
N SER A 84 -1.00 8.42 -7.24
CA SER A 84 -1.34 9.84 -7.30
C SER A 84 -2.69 10.07 -6.65
N ILE A 85 -2.79 11.07 -5.78
CA ILE A 85 -4.00 11.43 -5.06
C ILE A 85 -4.27 12.90 -5.31
N THR A 86 -5.39 13.21 -5.93
CA THR A 86 -5.85 14.57 -6.18
C THR A 86 -7.04 14.88 -5.28
N LEU A 87 -6.87 15.80 -4.34
CA LEU A 87 -7.93 16.29 -3.46
C LEU A 87 -8.57 17.51 -4.07
N ARG A 88 -9.90 17.58 -4.08
CA ARG A 88 -10.70 18.72 -4.51
C ARG A 88 -11.70 19.14 -3.44
N PRO A 89 -11.75 20.41 -3.08
CA PRO A 89 -12.73 20.91 -2.11
C PRO A 89 -14.06 21.24 -2.81
N THR A 90 -15.14 21.23 -2.05
CA THR A 90 -16.36 21.95 -2.46
C THR A 90 -16.14 23.44 -2.22
N GLY A 91 -15.70 24.13 -3.24
CA GLY A 91 -15.31 25.54 -3.17
C GLY A 91 -13.79 25.74 -3.19
N SER A 92 -13.18 26.16 -2.10
CA SER A 92 -11.74 26.36 -1.98
C SER A 92 -11.19 25.85 -0.64
N PHE A 93 -9.95 25.32 -0.68
CA PHE A 93 -9.24 24.95 0.55
C PHE A 93 -8.83 26.18 1.35
N SER A 94 -9.18 26.21 2.62
CA SER A 94 -8.64 27.16 3.58
C SER A 94 -7.14 26.90 3.84
N GLU A 95 -6.43 27.89 4.38
CA GLU A 95 -5.03 27.71 4.79
C GLU A 95 -4.87 26.62 5.88
N ALA A 96 -5.86 26.49 6.78
CA ALA A 96 -5.85 25.43 7.79
C ALA A 96 -5.94 24.03 7.18
N GLU A 97 -6.76 23.84 6.14
CA GLU A 97 -6.90 22.57 5.43
C GLU A 97 -5.64 22.24 4.61
N ARG A 98 -5.05 23.22 3.94
CA ARG A 98 -3.77 23.05 3.23
C ARG A 98 -2.64 22.68 4.20
N LYS A 99 -2.57 23.35 5.36
CA LYS A 99 -1.62 23.00 6.42
C LYS A 99 -1.85 21.58 6.94
N ALA A 100 -3.11 21.15 7.08
CA ALA A 100 -3.44 19.79 7.49
C ALA A 100 -3.00 18.77 6.45
N ALA A 101 -3.19 19.04 5.14
CA ALA A 101 -2.68 18.19 4.07
C ALA A 101 -1.15 18.06 4.14
N ARG A 102 -0.42 19.20 4.18
CA ARG A 102 1.04 19.21 4.31
C ARG A 102 1.55 18.43 5.52
N SER A 103 0.92 18.63 6.67
CA SER A 103 1.28 17.93 7.91
C SER A 103 1.04 16.43 7.79
N THR A 104 -0.08 16.01 7.20
CA THR A 104 -0.41 14.59 7.02
C THR A 104 0.56 13.92 6.05
N VAL A 105 0.81 14.54 4.90
CA VAL A 105 1.71 13.97 3.87
C VAL A 105 3.13 13.80 4.40
N ARG A 106 3.64 14.75 5.19
CA ARG A 106 4.97 14.62 5.83
C ARG A 106 5.10 13.41 6.75
N ASN A 107 4.00 12.93 7.28
CA ASN A 107 3.97 11.76 8.15
C ASN A 107 3.73 10.44 7.37
N LEU A 108 3.51 10.50 6.05
CA LEU A 108 3.38 9.33 5.20
C LEU A 108 4.73 8.98 4.56
N VAL A 109 5.08 7.71 4.60
CA VAL A 109 6.33 7.23 4.02
C VAL A 109 6.23 7.25 2.49
N GLY A 110 7.17 7.92 1.85
CA GLY A 110 7.28 7.98 0.38
C GLY A 110 6.28 8.90 -0.32
N ALA A 111 5.42 9.62 0.42
CA ALA A 111 4.46 10.56 -0.17
C ALA A 111 4.99 11.99 -0.18
N ASN A 112 4.74 12.72 -1.27
CA ASN A 112 5.10 14.13 -1.40
C ASN A 112 3.96 14.92 -2.07
N ILE A 113 3.83 16.20 -1.71
CA ILE A 113 2.95 17.12 -2.42
C ILE A 113 3.63 17.53 -3.72
N LEU A 114 2.99 17.25 -4.84
CA LEU A 114 3.46 17.63 -6.18
C LEU A 114 3.00 19.05 -6.55
N SER A 115 1.74 19.35 -6.23
CA SER A 115 1.17 20.68 -6.45
C SER A 115 0.14 21.00 -5.36
N GLU A 116 0.02 22.27 -5.02
CA GLU A 116 -0.92 22.78 -4.04
C GLU A 116 -1.48 24.11 -4.47
N SER A 117 -2.81 24.23 -4.45
CA SER A 117 -3.56 25.46 -4.68
C SER A 117 -4.81 25.50 -3.79
N GLU A 118 -5.59 26.58 -3.86
CA GLU A 118 -6.88 26.64 -3.18
C GLU A 118 -7.94 25.72 -3.83
N ALA A 119 -7.77 25.37 -5.10
CA ALA A 119 -8.70 24.52 -5.84
C ALA A 119 -8.35 23.04 -5.82
N GLU A 120 -7.08 22.69 -5.61
CA GLU A 120 -6.61 21.32 -5.75
C GLU A 120 -5.30 21.09 -4.99
N ILE A 121 -5.16 19.91 -4.41
CA ILE A 121 -3.89 19.44 -3.83
C ILE A 121 -3.58 18.08 -4.44
N THR A 122 -2.43 17.96 -5.13
CA THR A 122 -1.96 16.71 -5.73
C THR A 122 -0.80 16.14 -4.91
N ILE A 123 -0.96 14.90 -4.48
CA ILE A 123 0.00 14.14 -3.69
C ILE A 123 0.49 12.96 -4.54
N ARG A 124 1.78 12.70 -4.55
CA ARG A 124 2.35 11.56 -5.28
C ARG A 124 3.21 10.71 -4.36
N HIS A 125 3.08 9.40 -4.53
CA HIS A 125 3.94 8.41 -3.87
C HIS A 125 5.15 8.12 -4.78
N LEU A 126 6.35 8.22 -4.22
CA LEU A 126 7.63 8.12 -4.96
C LEU A 126 8.51 6.96 -4.46
N LEU A 127 8.01 6.15 -3.54
CA LEU A 127 8.79 5.03 -3.00
C LEU A 127 8.78 3.86 -3.98
N ASP A 128 9.95 3.33 -4.28
CA ASP A 128 10.08 2.09 -5.03
C ASP A 128 9.72 0.89 -4.15
N THR A 129 8.75 0.10 -4.58
CA THR A 129 8.29 -1.09 -3.87
C THR A 129 9.43 -2.10 -3.67
N ALA A 130 10.34 -2.24 -4.62
CA ALA A 130 11.48 -3.15 -4.51
C ALA A 130 12.46 -2.78 -3.38
N ALA A 131 12.45 -1.51 -2.92
CA ALA A 131 13.27 -1.06 -1.79
C ALA A 131 12.61 -1.30 -0.42
N VAL A 132 11.38 -1.82 -0.38
CA VAL A 132 10.61 -2.01 0.86
C VAL A 132 10.71 -3.44 1.35
N SER A 133 11.04 -3.61 2.62
CA SER A 133 10.93 -4.90 3.32
C SER A 133 9.75 -4.87 4.28
N ILE A 134 8.64 -5.53 3.90
CA ILE A 134 7.45 -5.63 4.74
C ILE A 134 7.76 -6.29 6.08
N ARG A 135 8.55 -7.36 6.07
CA ARG A 135 8.98 -8.04 7.29
C ARG A 135 9.72 -7.08 8.23
N GLN A 136 10.64 -6.27 7.69
CA GLN A 136 11.37 -5.30 8.51
C GLN A 136 10.44 -4.20 9.04
N SER A 137 9.45 -3.75 8.26
CA SER A 137 8.45 -2.77 8.69
C SER A 137 7.61 -3.30 9.86
N VAL A 138 7.20 -4.57 9.84
CA VAL A 138 6.47 -5.20 10.95
C VAL A 138 7.33 -5.36 12.20
N VAL A 139 8.60 -5.73 12.05
CA VAL A 139 9.56 -5.83 13.16
C VAL A 139 9.78 -4.44 13.78
N GLN A 140 9.96 -3.41 12.96
CA GLN A 140 10.11 -2.03 13.44
C GLN A 140 8.86 -1.54 14.17
N LEU A 141 7.67 -1.86 13.64
CA LEU A 141 6.40 -1.56 14.30
C LEU A 141 6.32 -2.20 15.69
N GLN A 142 6.72 -3.46 15.84
CA GLN A 142 6.76 -4.13 17.14
C GLN A 142 7.71 -3.42 18.11
N TYR A 143 8.90 -3.01 17.63
CA TYR A 143 9.86 -2.27 18.45
C TYR A 143 9.38 -0.87 18.85
N SER A 144 8.47 -0.25 18.10
CA SER A 144 7.87 1.03 18.47
C SER A 144 6.72 0.84 19.47
N VAL A 145 5.86 -0.18 19.29
CA VAL A 145 4.65 -0.39 20.11
C VAL A 145 4.97 -0.89 21.53
N VAL A 146 5.92 -1.81 21.69
CA VAL A 146 6.24 -2.38 23.01
C VAL A 146 6.72 -1.30 24.01
N PRO A 147 7.71 -0.43 23.66
CA PRO A 147 8.08 0.67 24.54
C PRO A 147 7.01 1.74 24.70
N LEU A 148 6.15 1.95 23.67
CA LEU A 148 5.02 2.88 23.77
C LEU A 148 4.08 2.52 24.92
N LEU A 149 3.76 1.23 25.07
CA LEU A 149 2.94 0.74 26.19
C LEU A 149 3.61 1.01 27.54
N GLY A 150 4.93 0.81 27.64
CA GLY A 150 5.70 1.15 28.83
C GLY A 150 5.62 2.64 29.17
N ASP A 151 5.93 3.48 28.19
CA ASP A 151 5.86 4.97 28.38
C ASP A 151 4.44 5.43 28.74
N ALA A 152 3.39 4.86 28.10
CA ALA A 152 2.00 5.19 28.44
C ALA A 152 1.65 4.75 29.86
N THR A 153 2.13 3.57 30.31
CA THR A 153 1.94 3.10 31.69
C THR A 153 2.62 4.02 32.68
N ASP A 154 3.85 4.48 32.41
CA ASP A 154 4.59 5.41 33.27
C ASP A 154 3.87 6.75 33.43
N VAL A 155 3.20 7.23 32.36
CA VAL A 155 2.35 8.44 32.44
C VAL A 155 1.20 8.22 33.42
N PHE A 156 0.51 7.07 33.30
CA PHE A 156 -0.68 6.78 34.11
C PHE A 156 -0.37 6.48 35.57
N VAL A 157 0.69 5.71 35.81
CA VAL A 157 1.00 5.18 37.16
C VAL A 157 1.88 6.15 37.94
N ASP A 158 2.91 6.68 37.29
CA ASP A 158 3.95 7.49 37.94
C ASP A 158 3.78 8.99 37.73
N GLY A 159 2.81 9.43 36.90
CA GLY A 159 2.60 10.82 36.56
C GLY A 159 3.77 11.48 35.81
N ARG A 160 4.60 10.65 35.14
CA ARG A 160 5.76 11.17 34.40
C ARG A 160 5.32 11.93 33.15
N ASP A 161 5.93 13.07 32.92
CA ASP A 161 5.71 13.88 31.72
C ASP A 161 6.46 13.28 30.51
N THR A 162 5.89 12.25 29.92
CA THR A 162 6.44 11.58 28.73
C THR A 162 5.50 11.66 27.52
N HIS A 163 4.55 12.62 27.54
CA HIS A 163 3.52 12.75 26.51
C HIS A 163 4.06 12.94 25.09
N GLU A 164 5.11 13.72 24.91
CA GLU A 164 5.74 13.90 23.61
C GLU A 164 6.32 12.58 23.08
N ARG A 165 7.02 11.85 23.94
CA ARG A 165 7.62 10.55 23.56
C ARG A 165 6.57 9.51 23.22
N VAL A 166 5.46 9.46 23.95
CA VAL A 166 4.31 8.59 23.65
C VAL A 166 3.74 8.95 22.28
N ARG A 167 3.54 10.22 21.98
CA ARG A 167 3.02 10.71 20.70
C ARG A 167 3.96 10.36 19.54
N ASP A 168 5.26 10.60 19.68
CA ASP A 168 6.25 10.34 18.65
C ASP A 168 6.30 8.85 18.29
N ARG A 169 6.26 7.97 19.29
CA ARG A 169 6.23 6.51 19.10
C ARG A 169 4.92 6.04 18.46
N ALA A 170 3.79 6.60 18.87
CA ALA A 170 2.49 6.31 18.26
C ALA A 170 2.46 6.72 16.77
N ASP A 171 3.04 7.89 16.45
CA ASP A 171 3.14 8.33 15.05
C ASP A 171 4.12 7.46 14.23
N GLU A 172 5.20 6.99 14.82
CA GLU A 172 6.13 6.04 14.18
C GLU A 172 5.46 4.67 13.94
N ALA A 173 4.77 4.14 14.94
CA ALA A 173 4.00 2.91 14.82
C ALA A 173 2.95 3.02 13.71
N ARG A 174 2.20 4.11 13.68
CA ARG A 174 1.21 4.36 12.63
C ARG A 174 1.83 4.41 11.24
N ARG A 175 2.96 5.10 11.05
CA ARG A 175 3.66 5.15 9.75
C ARG A 175 4.03 3.77 9.24
N SER A 176 4.58 2.93 10.11
CA SER A 176 4.96 1.55 9.76
C SER A 176 3.75 0.68 9.41
N ALA A 177 2.65 0.79 10.18
CA ALA A 177 1.41 0.06 9.93
C ALA A 177 0.72 0.51 8.63
N GLU A 178 0.68 1.81 8.35
CA GLU A 178 0.11 2.38 7.11
C GLU A 178 0.89 1.93 5.88
N MET A 179 2.22 1.79 5.97
CA MET A 179 3.05 1.23 4.90
C MET A 179 2.67 -0.23 4.59
N VAL A 180 2.58 -1.08 5.61
CA VAL A 180 2.18 -2.48 5.42
C VAL A 180 0.77 -2.57 4.82
N THR A 181 -0.16 -1.77 5.32
CA THR A 181 -1.54 -1.71 4.80
C THR A 181 -1.58 -1.28 3.35
N ARG A 182 -0.79 -0.27 2.96
CA ARG A 182 -0.70 0.19 1.57
C ARG A 182 -0.24 -0.93 0.63
N HIS A 183 0.84 -1.61 0.94
CA HIS A 183 1.37 -2.69 0.10
C HIS A 183 0.43 -3.90 0.06
N PHE A 184 -0.25 -4.20 1.16
CA PHE A 184 -1.31 -5.21 1.16
C PHE A 184 -2.45 -4.82 0.21
N SER A 185 -2.95 -3.59 0.27
CA SER A 185 -4.01 -3.11 -0.62
C SER A 185 -3.61 -3.19 -2.10
N ARG A 186 -2.38 -2.78 -2.43
CA ARG A 186 -1.83 -2.88 -3.80
C ARG A 186 -1.74 -4.32 -4.27
N SER A 187 -1.30 -5.24 -3.42
CA SER A 187 -1.15 -6.66 -3.76
C SER A 187 -2.46 -7.38 -4.11
N LEU A 188 -3.61 -6.80 -3.72
CA LEU A 188 -4.91 -7.36 -4.09
C LEU A 188 -5.23 -7.16 -5.58
N VAL A 189 -4.66 -6.15 -6.20
CA VAL A 189 -4.92 -5.76 -7.60
C VAL A 189 -3.70 -5.85 -8.50
N SER A 190 -2.49 -5.73 -7.95
CA SER A 190 -1.22 -5.80 -8.68
C SER A 190 -0.41 -7.03 -8.29
N TYR A 191 -0.06 -7.86 -9.29
CA TYR A 191 0.83 -9.00 -9.08
C TYR A 191 2.30 -8.57 -9.11
N ALA A 192 2.62 -7.52 -9.87
CA ALA A 192 3.94 -6.90 -9.88
C ALA A 192 4.34 -6.41 -8.48
N GLU A 193 3.38 -5.96 -7.68
CA GLU A 193 3.60 -5.58 -6.28
C GLU A 193 4.09 -6.76 -5.43
N LEU A 194 3.46 -7.95 -5.57
CA LEU A 194 3.88 -9.16 -4.84
C LEU A 194 5.26 -9.63 -5.24
N ASP A 195 5.54 -9.58 -6.54
CA ASP A 195 6.83 -9.97 -7.10
C ASP A 195 7.94 -9.02 -6.61
N ALA A 196 7.69 -7.71 -6.65
CA ALA A 196 8.61 -6.70 -6.14
C ALA A 196 8.89 -6.82 -4.63
N LEU A 197 7.88 -7.24 -3.84
CA LEU A 197 8.01 -7.47 -2.40
C LEU A 197 8.65 -8.82 -2.03
N ASP A 198 8.91 -9.68 -3.01
CA ASP A 198 9.39 -11.06 -2.81
C ASP A 198 8.60 -11.82 -1.73
N THR A 199 7.27 -11.74 -1.78
CA THR A 199 6.39 -12.33 -0.77
C THR A 199 5.17 -13.01 -1.41
N SER A 200 4.50 -13.88 -0.66
CA SER A 200 3.23 -14.49 -1.07
C SER A 200 2.03 -13.73 -0.46
N ARG A 201 0.86 -13.84 -1.09
CA ARG A 201 -0.37 -13.24 -0.53
C ARG A 201 -0.72 -13.72 0.88
N PRO A 202 -0.65 -15.03 1.21
CA PRO A 202 -0.89 -15.50 2.58
C PRO A 202 0.10 -14.91 3.58
N GLU A 203 1.37 -14.81 3.21
CA GLU A 203 2.40 -14.21 4.07
C GLU A 203 2.14 -12.71 4.27
N LEU A 204 1.85 -11.99 3.20
CA LEU A 204 1.54 -10.56 3.27
C LEU A 204 0.25 -10.29 4.07
N PHE A 205 -0.76 -11.16 3.94
CA PHE A 205 -1.97 -11.09 4.78
C PHE A 205 -1.63 -11.28 6.27
N THR A 206 -0.70 -12.18 6.59
CA THR A 206 -0.23 -12.37 7.97
C THR A 206 0.45 -11.10 8.50
N TYR A 207 1.35 -10.49 7.72
CA TYR A 207 1.98 -9.22 8.08
C TYR A 207 0.97 -8.08 8.25
N TYR A 208 0.01 -7.97 7.33
CA TYR A 208 -1.08 -6.99 7.44
C TYR A 208 -1.90 -7.18 8.73
N THR A 209 -2.25 -8.42 9.07
CA THR A 209 -3.01 -8.71 10.30
C THR A 209 -2.22 -8.33 11.54
N ILE A 210 -0.93 -8.70 11.61
CA ILE A 210 -0.05 -8.32 12.72
C ILE A 210 0.04 -6.79 12.83
N ALA A 211 0.29 -6.10 11.71
CA ALA A 211 0.40 -4.65 11.69
C ALA A 211 -0.89 -3.96 12.14
N SER A 212 -2.05 -4.45 11.69
CA SER A 212 -3.36 -3.93 12.09
C SER A 212 -3.64 -4.12 13.59
N CYS A 213 -3.29 -5.28 14.15
CA CYS A 213 -3.41 -5.51 15.59
C CYS A 213 -2.49 -4.57 16.39
N LEU A 214 -1.24 -4.42 15.97
CA LEU A 214 -0.29 -3.53 16.65
C LEU A 214 -0.67 -2.05 16.53
N GLU A 215 -1.19 -1.61 15.36
CA GLU A 215 -1.73 -0.24 15.17
C GLU A 215 -2.91 0.04 16.11
N THR A 216 -3.74 -0.97 16.39
CA THR A 216 -4.89 -0.83 17.29
C THR A 216 -4.47 -0.66 18.75
N VAL A 217 -3.33 -1.23 19.11
CA VAL A 217 -2.77 -1.15 20.49
C VAL A 217 -2.01 0.17 20.69
N ALA A 218 -1.45 0.76 19.63
CA ALA A 218 -0.69 2.00 19.66
C ALA A 218 -1.58 3.25 19.65
#